data_1581f27cd0bcd045405fb83e27527ca2
#
_entry.id   1581f27cd0bcd045405fb83e27527ca2
#
_cell.length_a   1.000
_cell.length_b   1.000
_cell.length_c   1.000
_cell.angle_alpha   90.00
_cell.angle_beta   90.00
_cell.angle_gamma   90.00
#
_symmetry.space_group_name_H-M   'P 1'
#
loop_
_entity.id
_entity.type
_entity.pdbx_description
1 polymer ?
#
loop_
_entity_poly.entity_id
_entity_poly.type
_entity_poly.pdbx_seq_one_letter_code
_entity_poly.pdbx_strand_id
1 'polypeptide(L)'
;MSYQVLARKYRPNSFDEVIGQDHVVQVIKNSIEQERVHQAFLFSGTRGVGKTTIARLLAKCLNCMSSDSPTSQPCNKCESSISIQEGKSIDFLEIDAASRTGVEHMRELLSSVHTSPSVSRFKIFLIDEVHMLSKGSFNALLKTLEEPPSHVIFLMATTDPEKVPKTVISRCLQLNLKTVSRDELQEHFKKICEKEGIKSDDESLSLIAKSAEGSVRDGLTLLDQAIAHGNGKLVADDVKKLLGTIDDSLIHELLDSITDGRKEDAFKTLNDIEKLNPDYEALLKDLISNIHEVSLHQVLEDSSKEPIVNIASKMDEQYCQLIYEIGLNSFQKIHTCLLYTSPSPRDLVISRMPSSA
;
A
#
# COMPACT_ATOMS: atom_id res chain seq x y z
N MET A 1 -6.66 18.71 23.06
CA MET A 1 -5.94 18.53 21.77
C MET A 1 -6.72 17.51 20.96
N SER A 2 -7.02 17.78 19.68
CA SER A 2 -7.68 16.80 18.84
C SER A 2 -6.67 15.69 18.50
N TYR A 3 -7.04 14.44 18.75
CA TYR A 3 -6.24 13.28 18.38
C TYR A 3 -5.96 13.28 16.87
N GLN A 4 -4.73 13.06 16.47
CA GLN A 4 -4.31 12.96 15.09
C GLN A 4 -3.81 11.55 14.82
N VAL A 5 -4.39 10.89 13.82
CA VAL A 5 -4.02 9.52 13.36
C VAL A 5 -2.53 9.45 13.05
N LEU A 6 -1.85 8.37 13.47
CA LEU A 6 -0.40 8.21 13.32
C LEU A 6 0.06 8.34 11.84
N ALA A 7 -0.70 7.79 10.91
CA ALA A 7 -0.40 7.91 9.47
C ALA A 7 -0.35 9.37 8.97
N ARG A 8 -1.01 10.30 9.64
CA ARG A 8 -0.95 11.73 9.35
C ARG A 8 0.11 12.44 10.18
N LYS A 9 0.23 12.11 11.46
CA LYS A 9 1.18 12.72 12.41
C LYS A 9 2.62 12.42 12.01
N TYR A 10 2.91 11.18 11.58
CA TYR A 10 4.24 10.70 11.18
C TYR A 10 4.45 10.72 9.65
N ARG A 11 3.70 11.55 8.94
CA ARG A 11 3.98 11.77 7.51
C ARG A 11 5.33 12.47 7.37
N PRO A 12 6.29 11.90 6.59
CA PRO A 12 7.62 12.48 6.41
C PRO A 12 7.59 13.95 6.02
N ASN A 13 8.43 14.76 6.67
CA ASN A 13 8.62 16.18 6.40
C ASN A 13 9.94 16.48 5.69
N SER A 14 10.85 15.50 5.63
CA SER A 14 12.11 15.51 4.88
C SER A 14 12.31 14.19 4.16
N PHE A 15 13.20 14.17 3.18
CA PHE A 15 13.58 12.93 2.49
C PHE A 15 14.29 11.93 3.41
N ASP A 16 14.96 12.39 4.45
CA ASP A 16 15.68 11.53 5.39
C ASP A 16 14.76 10.75 6.34
N GLU A 17 13.47 11.14 6.40
CA GLU A 17 12.44 10.44 7.15
C GLU A 17 11.68 9.39 6.30
N VAL A 18 11.96 9.33 4.98
CA VAL A 18 11.34 8.38 4.07
C VAL A 18 12.04 7.05 4.18
N ILE A 19 11.31 5.97 4.42
CA ILE A 19 11.85 4.62 4.57
C ILE A 19 11.70 3.80 3.29
N GLY A 20 12.69 2.95 3.00
CA GLY A 20 12.66 1.96 1.91
C GLY A 20 12.69 2.53 0.49
N GLN A 21 12.92 3.86 0.32
CA GLN A 21 12.89 4.52 -0.99
C GLN A 21 14.19 5.27 -1.33
N ASP A 22 15.32 4.84 -0.80
CA ASP A 22 16.61 5.54 -0.95
C ASP A 22 16.97 5.77 -2.41
N HIS A 23 16.70 4.80 -3.29
CA HIS A 23 16.97 4.90 -4.72
C HIS A 23 16.18 6.04 -5.40
N VAL A 24 14.90 6.25 -5.05
CA VAL A 24 14.07 7.34 -5.56
C VAL A 24 14.52 8.67 -4.98
N VAL A 25 14.74 8.70 -3.67
CA VAL A 25 15.22 9.89 -2.94
C VAL A 25 16.54 10.38 -3.51
N GLN A 26 17.48 9.47 -3.81
CA GLN A 26 18.78 9.83 -4.38
C GLN A 26 18.65 10.45 -5.78
N VAL A 27 17.79 9.90 -6.65
CA VAL A 27 17.53 10.47 -7.99
C VAL A 27 16.97 11.89 -7.87
N ILE A 28 16.02 12.11 -6.95
CA ILE A 28 15.41 13.43 -6.73
C ILE A 28 16.44 14.41 -6.19
N LYS A 29 17.22 14.05 -5.16
CA LYS A 29 18.28 14.91 -4.60
C LYS A 29 19.29 15.30 -5.66
N ASN A 30 19.79 14.32 -6.43
CA ASN A 30 20.75 14.58 -7.52
C ASN A 30 20.17 15.50 -8.60
N SER A 31 18.89 15.33 -8.97
CA SER A 31 18.24 16.19 -9.97
C SER A 31 18.15 17.64 -9.51
N ILE A 32 17.90 17.86 -8.22
CA ILE A 32 17.85 19.21 -7.63
C ILE A 32 19.25 19.82 -7.56
N GLU A 33 20.24 19.08 -7.06
CA GLU A 33 21.62 19.56 -6.86
C GLU A 33 22.34 19.85 -8.19
N GLN A 34 21.97 19.13 -9.26
CA GLN A 34 22.51 19.36 -10.61
C GLN A 34 21.69 20.40 -11.41
N GLU A 35 20.67 21.01 -10.82
CA GLU A 35 19.74 21.94 -11.49
C GLU A 35 19.07 21.34 -12.74
N ARG A 36 18.87 20.01 -12.75
CA ARG A 36 18.27 19.23 -13.84
C ARG A 36 16.92 18.64 -13.44
N VAL A 37 16.06 19.49 -12.92
CA VAL A 37 14.72 19.07 -12.53
C VAL A 37 13.84 18.84 -13.76
N HIS A 38 13.35 17.62 -13.92
CA HIS A 38 12.42 17.29 -15.01
C HIS A 38 11.07 17.97 -14.79
N GLN A 39 10.38 18.35 -15.87
CA GLN A 39 9.07 19.04 -15.77
C GLN A 39 7.89 18.10 -15.51
N ALA A 40 8.06 16.79 -15.70
CA ALA A 40 7.05 15.79 -15.42
C ALA A 40 7.66 14.55 -14.75
N PHE A 41 7.10 14.18 -13.60
CA PHE A 41 7.47 12.98 -12.83
C PHE A 41 6.28 12.04 -12.75
N LEU A 42 6.55 10.73 -12.86
CA LEU A 42 5.57 9.68 -12.65
C LEU A 42 6.05 8.75 -11.52
N PHE A 43 5.37 8.83 -10.38
CA PHE A 43 5.59 7.96 -9.22
C PHE A 43 4.68 6.75 -9.35
N SER A 44 5.23 5.56 -9.49
CA SER A 44 4.49 4.29 -9.54
C SER A 44 4.83 3.42 -8.33
N GLY A 45 3.92 2.53 -7.96
CA GLY A 45 4.08 1.60 -6.84
C GLY A 45 2.77 1.32 -6.14
N THR A 46 2.75 0.32 -5.26
CA THR A 46 1.56 -0.10 -4.53
C THR A 46 1.00 1.01 -3.63
N ARG A 47 -0.22 0.82 -3.13
CA ARG A 47 -0.86 1.77 -2.24
C ARG A 47 -0.06 1.90 -0.93
N GLY A 48 0.01 3.12 -0.38
CA GLY A 48 0.58 3.36 0.96
C GLY A 48 2.12 3.38 1.05
N VAL A 49 2.87 3.17 -0.06
CA VAL A 49 4.36 3.18 -0.07
C VAL A 49 4.99 4.58 -0.08
N GLY A 50 4.18 5.65 -0.12
CA GLY A 50 4.69 7.03 0.00
C GLY A 50 4.71 7.87 -1.27
N LYS A 51 4.09 7.45 -2.40
CA LYS A 51 4.06 8.20 -3.69
C LYS A 51 3.70 9.67 -3.51
N THR A 52 2.51 9.95 -2.97
CA THR A 52 2.01 11.31 -2.74
C THR A 52 2.86 12.07 -1.71
N THR A 53 3.46 11.36 -0.75
CA THR A 53 4.34 11.96 0.25
C THR A 53 5.63 12.46 -0.39
N ILE A 54 6.30 11.62 -1.20
CA ILE A 54 7.53 11.99 -1.92
C ILE A 54 7.25 13.13 -2.90
N ALA A 55 6.12 13.09 -3.62
CA ALA A 55 5.71 14.17 -4.51
C ALA A 55 5.53 15.51 -3.76
N ARG A 56 4.91 15.50 -2.58
CA ARG A 56 4.79 16.71 -1.74
C ARG A 56 6.14 17.18 -1.19
N LEU A 57 7.04 16.26 -0.82
CA LEU A 57 8.40 16.62 -0.41
C LEU A 57 9.17 17.27 -1.55
N LEU A 58 9.08 16.74 -2.76
CA LEU A 58 9.67 17.35 -3.94
C LEU A 58 9.10 18.76 -4.19
N ALA A 59 7.79 18.94 -4.09
CA ALA A 59 7.16 20.26 -4.21
C ALA A 59 7.67 21.25 -3.16
N LYS A 60 7.84 20.82 -1.89
CA LYS A 60 8.44 21.64 -0.84
C LYS A 60 9.88 22.04 -1.16
N CYS A 61 10.67 21.11 -1.69
CA CYS A 61 12.07 21.35 -2.06
C CYS A 61 12.20 22.37 -3.20
N LEU A 62 11.35 22.27 -4.20
CA LEU A 62 11.34 23.16 -5.36
C LEU A 62 10.87 24.58 -4.99
N ASN A 63 9.90 24.69 -4.10
CA ASN A 63 9.27 25.95 -3.72
C ASN A 63 9.72 26.49 -2.36
N CYS A 64 10.78 25.91 -1.76
CA CYS A 64 11.29 26.39 -0.47
C CYS A 64 11.84 27.82 -0.59
N MET A 65 11.31 28.76 0.19
CA MET A 65 11.68 30.18 0.16
C MET A 65 12.91 30.52 1.02
N SER A 66 13.48 29.57 1.74
CA SER A 66 14.69 29.79 2.55
C SER A 66 15.98 29.80 1.74
N SER A 67 15.93 29.45 0.46
CA SER A 67 17.03 29.43 -0.49
C SER A 67 16.61 30.13 -1.78
N ASP A 68 17.54 30.73 -2.50
CA ASP A 68 17.29 31.38 -3.79
C ASP A 68 17.09 30.39 -4.94
N SER A 69 17.51 29.14 -4.77
CA SER A 69 17.35 28.02 -5.71
C SER A 69 16.61 26.84 -5.06
N PRO A 70 16.11 25.88 -5.84
CA PRO A 70 15.60 24.62 -5.31
C PRO A 70 16.60 23.94 -4.38
N THR A 71 16.14 23.33 -3.31
CA THR A 71 16.99 22.68 -2.29
C THR A 71 16.55 21.24 -2.04
N SER A 72 17.50 20.33 -1.80
CA SER A 72 17.22 18.95 -1.40
C SER A 72 16.71 18.83 0.04
N GLN A 73 16.85 19.91 0.85
CA GLN A 73 16.42 19.96 2.25
C GLN A 73 15.44 21.12 2.48
N PRO A 74 14.13 20.89 2.48
CA PRO A 74 13.15 21.95 2.70
C PRO A 74 13.18 22.43 4.14
N CYS A 75 13.08 23.73 4.36
CA CYS A 75 13.16 24.30 5.72
C CYS A 75 11.95 23.98 6.62
N ASN A 76 10.83 23.56 6.05
CA ASN A 76 9.55 23.25 6.74
C ASN A 76 8.95 24.40 7.60
N LYS A 77 9.50 25.62 7.49
CA LYS A 77 9.08 26.78 8.30
C LYS A 77 8.62 27.97 7.45
N CYS A 78 8.99 28.02 6.16
CA CYS A 78 8.54 29.11 5.27
C CYS A 78 7.07 28.95 4.89
N GLU A 79 6.44 30.02 4.48
CA GLU A 79 5.03 30.07 4.11
C GLU A 79 4.69 29.03 3.01
N SER A 80 5.52 28.88 1.99
CA SER A 80 5.34 27.90 0.93
C SER A 80 5.36 26.47 1.48
N SER A 81 6.34 26.12 2.34
CA SER A 81 6.43 24.77 2.92
C SER A 81 5.23 24.44 3.81
N ILE A 82 4.76 25.39 4.60
CA ILE A 82 3.59 25.22 5.49
C ILE A 82 2.32 25.09 4.66
N SER A 83 2.11 25.96 3.68
CA SER A 83 0.90 25.94 2.82
C SER A 83 0.79 24.66 2.00
N ILE A 84 1.90 24.12 1.49
CA ILE A 84 1.95 22.81 0.81
C ILE A 84 1.59 21.69 1.79
N GLN A 85 2.11 21.74 3.01
CA GLN A 85 1.83 20.72 4.04
C GLN A 85 0.36 20.72 4.46
N GLU A 86 -0.25 21.89 4.58
CA GLU A 86 -1.66 22.05 4.94
C GLU A 86 -2.62 21.85 3.76
N GLY A 87 -2.11 21.75 2.52
CA GLY A 87 -2.92 21.63 1.31
C GLY A 87 -3.66 22.95 0.94
N LYS A 88 -3.10 24.11 1.32
CA LYS A 88 -3.67 25.44 1.08
C LYS A 88 -2.89 26.29 0.08
N SER A 89 -1.86 25.74 -0.52
CA SER A 89 -1.01 26.48 -1.46
C SER A 89 -1.76 26.76 -2.77
N ILE A 90 -1.67 28.02 -3.24
CA ILE A 90 -2.23 28.44 -4.53
C ILE A 90 -1.40 27.91 -5.70
N ASP A 91 -0.09 27.78 -5.50
CA ASP A 91 0.86 27.34 -6.53
C ASP A 91 1.14 25.82 -6.48
N PHE A 92 0.55 25.09 -5.52
CA PHE A 92 0.59 23.63 -5.43
C PHE A 92 -0.83 23.07 -5.44
N LEU A 93 -1.24 22.57 -6.60
CA LEU A 93 -2.59 22.06 -6.84
C LEU A 93 -2.58 20.55 -6.79
N GLU A 94 -3.22 19.98 -5.78
CA GLU A 94 -3.36 18.53 -5.61
C GLU A 94 -4.75 18.07 -6.02
N ILE A 95 -4.79 17.09 -6.91
CA ILE A 95 -6.02 16.54 -7.49
C ILE A 95 -5.98 15.04 -7.39
N ASP A 96 -7.03 14.47 -6.83
CA ASP A 96 -7.29 13.06 -6.89
C ASP A 96 -8.11 12.75 -8.15
N ALA A 97 -7.51 12.03 -9.10
CA ALA A 97 -8.15 11.67 -10.35
C ALA A 97 -9.31 10.68 -10.15
N ALA A 98 -9.36 9.93 -9.04
CA ALA A 98 -10.47 9.05 -8.73
C ALA A 98 -11.76 9.83 -8.42
N SER A 99 -11.64 11.00 -7.80
CA SER A 99 -12.77 11.87 -7.46
C SER A 99 -13.11 12.89 -8.55
N ARG A 100 -12.20 13.18 -9.49
CA ARG A 100 -12.33 14.21 -10.53
C ARG A 100 -11.90 13.70 -11.91
N THR A 101 -12.60 12.70 -12.41
CA THR A 101 -12.29 12.02 -13.69
C THR A 101 -12.68 12.81 -14.95
N GLY A 102 -13.51 13.85 -14.82
CA GLY A 102 -14.12 14.58 -15.92
C GLY A 102 -13.12 15.39 -16.75
N VAL A 103 -13.30 15.40 -18.09
CA VAL A 103 -12.47 16.16 -19.04
C VAL A 103 -12.54 17.66 -18.77
N GLU A 104 -13.69 18.15 -18.32
CA GLU A 104 -13.92 19.59 -18.05
C GLU A 104 -13.07 20.09 -16.87
N HIS A 105 -13.03 19.33 -15.77
CA HIS A 105 -12.16 19.67 -14.64
C HIS A 105 -10.68 19.67 -15.03
N MET A 106 -10.27 18.70 -15.86
CA MET A 106 -8.89 18.68 -16.35
C MET A 106 -8.59 19.88 -17.25
N ARG A 107 -9.52 20.28 -18.13
CA ARG A 107 -9.36 21.46 -18.98
C ARG A 107 -9.29 22.74 -18.16
N GLU A 108 -10.13 22.89 -17.14
CA GLU A 108 -10.10 24.03 -16.22
C GLU A 108 -8.76 24.11 -15.50
N LEU A 109 -8.26 23.00 -14.98
CA LEU A 109 -6.94 22.91 -14.38
C LEU A 109 -5.84 23.30 -15.37
N LEU A 110 -5.85 22.72 -16.57
CA LEU A 110 -4.85 22.99 -17.59
C LEU A 110 -4.93 24.43 -18.13
N SER A 111 -6.08 25.09 -18.07
CA SER A 111 -6.19 26.54 -18.41
C SER A 111 -5.35 27.40 -17.50
N SER A 112 -5.16 26.98 -16.24
CA SER A 112 -4.36 27.71 -15.25
C SER A 112 -2.84 27.49 -15.41
N VAL A 113 -2.41 26.53 -16.26
CA VAL A 113 -0.97 26.21 -16.47
C VAL A 113 -0.19 27.39 -17.03
N HIS A 114 -0.80 28.18 -17.90
CA HIS A 114 -0.14 29.32 -18.54
C HIS A 114 0.00 30.56 -17.64
N THR A 115 -0.66 30.56 -16.47
CA THR A 115 -0.51 31.66 -15.50
C THR A 115 0.73 31.43 -14.65
N SER A 116 1.54 32.46 -14.48
CA SER A 116 2.72 32.43 -13.60
C SER A 116 2.33 32.10 -12.16
N PRO A 117 3.26 31.49 -11.40
CA PRO A 117 3.06 31.27 -9.95
C PRO A 117 2.84 32.61 -9.25
N SER A 118 2.00 32.60 -8.20
CA SER A 118 1.65 33.81 -7.46
C SER A 118 2.67 34.17 -6.39
N VAL A 119 3.23 33.19 -5.70
CA VAL A 119 4.12 33.35 -4.56
C VAL A 119 5.38 32.49 -4.71
N SER A 120 5.24 31.29 -5.27
CA SER A 120 6.29 30.29 -5.36
C SER A 120 7.11 30.41 -6.64
N ARG A 121 8.23 29.65 -6.76
CA ARG A 121 9.05 29.60 -8.00
C ARG A 121 8.36 28.80 -9.10
N PHE A 122 7.74 27.69 -8.73
CA PHE A 122 7.10 26.77 -9.65
C PHE A 122 5.62 26.62 -9.32
N LYS A 123 4.81 26.52 -10.36
CA LYS A 123 3.44 26.07 -10.26
C LYS A 123 3.41 24.56 -10.43
N ILE A 124 3.01 23.84 -9.40
CA ILE A 124 3.14 22.40 -9.33
C ILE A 124 1.76 21.76 -9.30
N PHE A 125 1.53 20.81 -10.19
CA PHE A 125 0.31 20.03 -10.28
C PHE A 125 0.59 18.60 -9.84
N LEU A 126 0.00 18.19 -8.72
CA LEU A 126 0.03 16.81 -8.25
C LEU A 126 -1.27 16.11 -8.64
N ILE A 127 -1.18 15.12 -9.50
CA ILE A 127 -2.32 14.30 -9.93
C ILE A 127 -2.15 12.91 -9.31
N ASP A 128 -2.93 12.63 -8.28
CA ASP A 128 -2.93 11.32 -7.63
C ASP A 128 -3.86 10.36 -8.37
N GLU A 129 -3.51 9.08 -8.39
CA GLU A 129 -4.16 8.00 -9.12
C GLU A 129 -4.46 8.36 -10.59
N VAL A 130 -3.44 8.88 -11.28
CA VAL A 130 -3.55 9.42 -12.65
C VAL A 130 -4.15 8.42 -13.63
N HIS A 131 -4.03 7.11 -13.42
CA HIS A 131 -4.61 6.07 -14.25
C HIS A 131 -6.16 6.10 -14.29
N MET A 132 -6.80 6.78 -13.32
CA MET A 132 -8.26 6.97 -13.30
C MET A 132 -8.76 8.07 -14.24
N LEU A 133 -7.86 8.83 -14.86
CA LEU A 133 -8.23 9.86 -15.83
C LEU A 133 -8.89 9.25 -17.07
N SER A 134 -9.89 9.95 -17.60
CA SER A 134 -10.50 9.59 -18.88
C SER A 134 -9.52 9.75 -20.05
N LYS A 135 -9.75 9.03 -21.17
CA LYS A 135 -8.96 9.20 -22.40
C LYS A 135 -8.92 10.65 -22.89
N GLY A 136 -10.03 11.38 -22.73
CA GLY A 136 -10.12 12.79 -23.10
C GLY A 136 -9.26 13.68 -22.20
N SER A 137 -9.18 13.39 -20.88
CA SER A 137 -8.34 14.08 -19.91
C SER A 137 -6.85 13.84 -20.21
N PHE A 138 -6.46 12.60 -20.52
CA PHE A 138 -5.10 12.29 -20.95
C PHE A 138 -4.70 13.05 -22.23
N ASN A 139 -5.56 13.11 -23.24
CA ASN A 139 -5.28 13.84 -24.47
C ASN A 139 -5.13 15.36 -24.23
N ALA A 140 -5.87 15.93 -23.29
CA ALA A 140 -5.68 17.31 -22.89
C ALA A 140 -4.34 17.53 -22.17
N LEU A 141 -3.96 16.61 -21.27
CA LEU A 141 -2.70 16.66 -20.54
C LEU A 141 -1.48 16.50 -21.46
N LEU A 142 -1.56 15.62 -22.46
CA LEU A 142 -0.48 15.36 -23.41
C LEU A 142 0.00 16.64 -24.13
N LYS A 143 -0.92 17.51 -24.54
CA LYS A 143 -0.56 18.77 -25.22
C LYS A 143 0.34 19.65 -24.33
N THR A 144 0.06 19.68 -23.03
CA THR A 144 0.84 20.46 -22.08
C THR A 144 2.16 19.76 -21.68
N LEU A 145 2.18 18.43 -21.69
CA LEU A 145 3.40 17.66 -21.41
C LEU A 145 4.42 17.68 -22.57
N GLU A 146 3.97 17.99 -23.79
CA GLU A 146 4.86 18.15 -24.96
C GLU A 146 5.66 19.45 -24.89
N GLU A 147 5.03 20.54 -24.52
CA GLU A 147 5.65 21.85 -24.41
C GLU A 147 5.22 22.54 -23.09
N PRO A 148 5.69 22.02 -21.93
CA PRO A 148 5.29 22.60 -20.65
C PRO A 148 6.00 23.97 -20.46
N PRO A 149 5.28 24.98 -19.91
CA PRO A 149 5.93 26.23 -19.51
C PRO A 149 7.05 25.98 -18.50
N SER A 150 8.12 26.78 -18.55
CA SER A 150 9.32 26.58 -17.71
C SER A 150 9.05 26.66 -16.19
N HIS A 151 7.98 27.34 -15.79
CA HIS A 151 7.57 27.48 -14.39
C HIS A 151 6.61 26.40 -13.93
N VAL A 152 6.29 25.38 -14.77
CA VAL A 152 5.29 24.35 -14.46
C VAL A 152 5.95 23.01 -14.28
N ILE A 153 5.51 22.29 -13.24
CA ILE A 153 5.96 20.92 -12.95
C ILE A 153 4.73 20.04 -12.69
N PHE A 154 4.69 18.89 -13.36
CA PHE A 154 3.69 17.87 -13.17
C PHE A 154 4.26 16.73 -12.32
N LEU A 155 3.59 16.42 -11.22
CA LEU A 155 3.85 15.28 -10.35
C LEU A 155 2.66 14.34 -10.48
N MET A 156 2.85 13.16 -11.05
CA MET A 156 1.78 12.18 -11.24
C MET A 156 2.06 10.95 -10.39
N ALA A 157 1.04 10.45 -9.72
CA ALA A 157 1.14 9.23 -8.93
C ALA A 157 0.13 8.18 -9.43
N THR A 158 0.55 6.91 -9.44
CA THR A 158 -0.30 5.81 -9.88
C THR A 158 0.01 4.52 -9.12
N THR A 159 -1.02 3.75 -8.82
CA THR A 159 -0.89 2.36 -8.37
C THR A 159 -0.84 1.38 -9.54
N ASP A 160 -1.29 1.79 -10.72
CA ASP A 160 -1.37 0.96 -11.91
C ASP A 160 -0.71 1.66 -13.12
N PRO A 161 0.61 1.51 -13.29
CA PRO A 161 1.32 2.16 -14.38
C PRO A 161 0.94 1.60 -15.76
N GLU A 162 0.43 0.38 -15.84
CA GLU A 162 0.05 -0.25 -17.12
C GLU A 162 -1.18 0.42 -17.75
N LYS A 163 -2.06 1.00 -16.93
CA LYS A 163 -3.22 1.75 -17.41
C LYS A 163 -2.89 3.17 -17.88
N VAL A 164 -1.69 3.67 -17.59
CA VAL A 164 -1.26 4.99 -18.07
C VAL A 164 -0.81 4.89 -19.52
N PRO A 165 -1.28 5.77 -20.44
CA PRO A 165 -0.86 5.74 -21.84
C PRO A 165 0.66 5.86 -22.00
N LYS A 166 1.26 5.02 -22.84
CA LYS A 166 2.70 5.04 -23.12
C LYS A 166 3.21 6.40 -23.60
N THR A 167 2.35 7.15 -24.28
CA THR A 167 2.63 8.53 -24.75
C THR A 167 2.81 9.52 -23.59
N VAL A 168 2.15 9.34 -22.45
CA VAL A 168 2.36 10.10 -21.22
C VAL A 168 3.64 9.63 -20.53
N ILE A 169 3.79 8.31 -20.37
CA ILE A 169 4.94 7.69 -19.71
C ILE A 169 6.27 8.14 -20.36
N SER A 170 6.32 8.18 -21.71
CA SER A 170 7.54 8.54 -22.44
C SER A 170 8.00 10.00 -22.24
N ARG A 171 7.16 10.86 -21.67
CA ARG A 171 7.44 12.28 -21.39
C ARG A 171 7.71 12.55 -19.91
N CYS A 172 7.74 11.50 -19.09
CA CYS A 172 7.90 11.60 -17.65
C CYS A 172 9.20 10.93 -17.19
N LEU A 173 9.83 11.49 -16.18
CA LEU A 173 10.80 10.76 -15.39
C LEU A 173 10.06 9.77 -14.48
N GLN A 174 10.24 8.47 -14.75
CA GLN A 174 9.58 7.41 -14.01
C GLN A 174 10.37 7.07 -12.75
N LEU A 175 9.68 7.07 -11.60
CA LEU A 175 10.21 6.75 -10.29
C LEU A 175 9.36 5.64 -9.67
N ASN A 176 9.91 4.42 -9.67
CA ASN A 176 9.20 3.24 -9.18
C ASN A 176 9.49 3.05 -7.68
N LEU A 177 8.47 3.23 -6.85
CA LEU A 177 8.54 2.98 -5.43
C LEU A 177 8.34 1.49 -5.14
N LYS A 178 9.13 0.96 -4.23
CA LYS A 178 9.07 -0.43 -3.80
C LYS A 178 8.21 -0.56 -2.53
N THR A 179 7.69 -1.75 -2.31
CA THR A 179 7.15 -2.13 -1.00
C THR A 179 8.27 -2.09 0.03
N VAL A 180 7.97 -1.60 1.22
CA VAL A 180 8.94 -1.56 2.32
C VAL A 180 9.06 -2.95 2.94
N SER A 181 10.28 -3.38 3.26
CA SER A 181 10.50 -4.68 3.87
C SER A 181 9.86 -4.78 5.26
N ARG A 182 9.56 -6.00 5.69
CA ARG A 182 8.96 -6.25 7.01
C ARG A 182 9.85 -5.72 8.14
N ASP A 183 11.16 -5.91 8.03
CA ASP A 183 12.12 -5.52 9.05
C ASP A 183 12.22 -3.98 9.15
N GLU A 184 12.26 -3.28 8.01
CA GLU A 184 12.24 -1.82 7.98
C GLU A 184 10.94 -1.24 8.56
N LEU A 185 9.79 -1.86 8.27
CA LEU A 185 8.51 -1.46 8.86
C LEU A 185 8.50 -1.68 10.37
N GLN A 186 8.94 -2.84 10.84
CA GLN A 186 9.00 -3.16 12.27
C GLN A 186 9.88 -2.16 13.03
N GLU A 187 11.07 -1.86 12.49
CA GLU A 187 11.97 -0.88 13.10
C GLU A 187 11.35 0.53 13.12
N HIS A 188 10.65 0.90 12.04
CA HIS A 188 9.97 2.18 11.97
C HIS A 188 8.84 2.29 13.00
N PHE A 189 8.02 1.25 13.16
CA PHE A 189 6.94 1.22 14.15
C PHE A 189 7.51 1.25 15.58
N LYS A 190 8.62 0.57 15.82
CA LYS A 190 9.32 0.61 17.12
C LYS A 190 9.73 2.03 17.48
N LYS A 191 10.37 2.75 16.55
CA LYS A 191 10.75 4.16 16.73
C LYS A 191 9.55 5.07 16.99
N ILE A 192 8.40 4.80 16.38
CA ILE A 192 7.17 5.57 16.61
C ILE A 192 6.60 5.27 18.00
N CYS A 193 6.52 3.99 18.41
CA CYS A 193 6.06 3.60 19.74
C CYS A 193 6.92 4.25 20.86
N GLU A 194 8.24 4.27 20.67
CA GLU A 194 9.16 4.93 21.59
C GLU A 194 8.87 6.45 21.71
N LYS A 195 8.66 7.13 20.57
CA LYS A 195 8.31 8.56 20.55
C LYS A 195 6.96 8.87 21.19
N GLU A 196 5.99 7.97 21.09
CA GLU A 196 4.66 8.10 21.71
C GLU A 196 4.64 7.59 23.17
N GLY A 197 5.74 6.99 23.65
CA GLY A 197 5.79 6.42 25.02
C GLY A 197 4.94 5.16 25.17
N ILE A 198 4.68 4.44 24.10
CA ILE A 198 3.86 3.22 24.05
C ILE A 198 4.76 2.01 24.28
N LYS A 199 4.36 1.16 25.24
CA LYS A 199 5.05 -0.12 25.46
C LYS A 199 4.61 -1.12 24.42
N SER A 200 5.57 -1.66 23.67
CA SER A 200 5.34 -2.66 22.61
C SER A 200 6.30 -3.83 22.78
N ASP A 201 5.85 -5.02 22.45
CA ASP A 201 6.73 -6.16 22.27
C ASP A 201 7.12 -6.32 20.78
N ASP A 202 8.26 -6.97 20.53
CA ASP A 202 8.77 -7.12 19.16
C ASP A 202 7.89 -8.05 18.33
N GLU A 203 7.16 -9.00 18.96
CA GLU A 203 6.23 -9.90 18.28
C GLU A 203 5.00 -9.14 17.76
N SER A 204 4.39 -8.26 18.57
CA SER A 204 3.25 -7.44 18.14
C SER A 204 3.60 -6.53 16.95
N LEU A 205 4.78 -5.90 16.99
CA LEU A 205 5.26 -5.06 15.90
C LEU A 205 5.51 -5.86 14.62
N SER A 206 6.05 -7.08 14.76
CA SER A 206 6.29 -8.00 13.65
C SER A 206 4.99 -8.46 12.99
N LEU A 207 3.92 -8.73 13.77
CA LEU A 207 2.60 -9.08 13.27
C LEU A 207 1.98 -7.92 12.47
N ILE A 208 2.05 -6.70 13.01
CA ILE A 208 1.56 -5.51 12.32
C ILE A 208 2.34 -5.26 11.02
N ALA A 209 3.68 -5.42 11.04
CA ALA A 209 4.51 -5.28 9.86
C ALA A 209 4.21 -6.34 8.78
N LYS A 210 3.93 -7.60 9.18
CA LYS A 210 3.46 -8.67 8.28
C LYS A 210 2.14 -8.27 7.62
N SER A 211 1.15 -7.83 8.40
CA SER A 211 -0.18 -7.46 7.91
C SER A 211 -0.22 -6.17 7.10
N ALA A 212 0.80 -5.32 7.22
CA ALA A 212 0.92 -4.09 6.45
C ALA A 212 1.33 -4.32 4.98
N GLU A 213 1.82 -5.50 4.61
CA GLU A 213 2.19 -5.90 3.24
C GLU A 213 3.09 -4.89 2.51
N GLY A 214 4.01 -4.28 3.23
CA GLY A 214 4.92 -3.27 2.69
C GLY A 214 4.34 -1.86 2.56
N SER A 215 3.10 -1.63 3.00
CA SER A 215 2.44 -0.33 3.05
C SER A 215 2.68 0.37 4.39
N VAL A 216 3.45 1.45 4.38
CA VAL A 216 3.68 2.27 5.59
C VAL A 216 2.38 2.86 6.14
N ARG A 217 1.51 3.32 5.24
CA ARG A 217 0.23 3.96 5.62
C ARG A 217 -0.71 2.99 6.30
N ASP A 218 -0.87 1.80 5.72
CA ASP A 218 -1.79 0.79 6.25
C ASP A 218 -1.23 0.22 7.55
N GLY A 219 0.10 0.00 7.63
CA GLY A 219 0.76 -0.41 8.86
C GLY A 219 0.61 0.61 10.00
N LEU A 220 0.75 1.92 9.75
CA LEU A 220 0.49 2.95 10.75
C LEU A 220 -0.98 3.01 11.18
N THR A 221 -1.91 2.71 10.27
CA THR A 221 -3.34 2.62 10.59
C THR A 221 -3.63 1.41 11.48
N LEU A 222 -3.03 0.25 11.17
CA LEU A 222 -3.12 -0.95 12.01
C LEU A 222 -2.48 -0.73 13.38
N LEU A 223 -1.35 -0.03 13.43
CA LEU A 223 -0.69 0.35 14.68
C LEU A 223 -1.60 1.21 15.56
N ASP A 224 -2.27 2.22 14.99
CA ASP A 224 -3.26 3.05 15.70
C ASP A 224 -4.40 2.21 16.27
N GLN A 225 -4.95 1.30 15.47
CA GLN A 225 -6.03 0.42 15.91
C GLN A 225 -5.57 -0.51 17.05
N ALA A 226 -4.37 -1.07 16.94
CA ALA A 226 -3.80 -1.96 17.95
C ALA A 226 -3.54 -1.23 19.29
N ILE A 227 -3.05 0.01 19.23
CA ILE A 227 -2.86 0.87 20.41
C ILE A 227 -4.20 1.16 21.08
N ALA A 228 -5.23 1.49 20.31
CA ALA A 228 -6.57 1.76 20.83
C ALA A 228 -7.19 0.52 21.47
N HIS A 229 -7.04 -0.67 20.83
CA HIS A 229 -7.52 -1.94 21.34
C HIS A 229 -6.84 -2.36 22.65
N GLY A 230 -5.50 -2.20 22.73
CA GLY A 230 -4.68 -2.58 23.88
C GLY A 230 -4.61 -1.54 25.02
N ASN A 231 -5.51 -0.52 25.03
CA ASN A 231 -5.49 0.55 26.05
C ASN A 231 -4.11 1.22 26.22
N GLY A 232 -3.44 1.51 25.11
CA GLY A 232 -2.13 2.17 25.08
C GLY A 232 -0.93 1.24 25.29
N LYS A 233 -1.13 -0.07 25.17
CA LYS A 233 -0.07 -1.09 25.15
C LYS A 233 -0.23 -1.95 23.92
N LEU A 234 0.87 -2.44 23.39
CA LEU A 234 0.90 -3.38 22.30
C LEU A 234 1.40 -4.72 22.81
N VAL A 235 0.51 -5.71 22.82
CA VAL A 235 0.80 -7.09 23.22
C VAL A 235 0.38 -8.00 22.09
N ALA A 236 1.20 -9.02 21.77
CA ALA A 236 0.98 -9.90 20.62
C ALA A 236 -0.40 -10.56 20.61
N ASP A 237 -0.90 -11.02 21.77
CA ASP A 237 -2.22 -11.65 21.86
C ASP A 237 -3.38 -10.72 21.48
N ASP A 238 -3.30 -9.45 21.86
CA ASP A 238 -4.33 -8.46 21.53
C ASP A 238 -4.27 -8.08 20.06
N VAL A 239 -3.06 -8.01 19.48
CA VAL A 239 -2.84 -7.76 18.06
C VAL A 239 -3.35 -8.95 17.23
N LYS A 240 -3.07 -10.20 17.63
CA LYS A 240 -3.60 -11.41 16.97
C LYS A 240 -5.13 -11.38 16.91
N LYS A 241 -5.79 -11.06 18.03
CA LYS A 241 -7.26 -10.93 18.09
C LYS A 241 -7.79 -9.82 17.19
N LEU A 242 -7.12 -8.66 17.17
CA LEU A 242 -7.52 -7.53 16.33
C LEU A 242 -7.41 -7.84 14.84
N LEU A 243 -6.31 -8.48 14.44
CA LEU A 243 -6.03 -8.83 13.04
C LEU A 243 -6.82 -10.06 12.57
N GLY A 244 -7.44 -10.79 13.50
CA GLY A 244 -8.07 -12.08 13.16
C GLY A 244 -7.06 -13.11 12.64
N THR A 245 -5.76 -12.91 12.94
CA THR A 245 -4.72 -13.83 12.50
C THR A 245 -4.79 -15.10 13.33
N ILE A 246 -4.73 -16.23 12.64
CA ILE A 246 -4.68 -17.54 13.25
C ILE A 246 -3.22 -17.81 13.63
N ASP A 247 -3.03 -18.54 14.74
CA ASP A 247 -1.70 -18.96 15.14
C ASP A 247 -1.09 -19.89 14.07
N ASP A 248 0.13 -19.60 13.65
CA ASP A 248 0.84 -20.43 12.66
C ASP A 248 0.85 -21.91 13.07
N SER A 249 0.80 -22.21 14.38
CA SER A 249 0.70 -23.58 14.90
C SER A 249 -0.55 -24.33 14.44
N LEU A 250 -1.72 -23.66 14.40
CA LEU A 250 -2.98 -24.25 13.91
C LEU A 250 -2.94 -24.50 12.40
N ILE A 251 -2.29 -23.61 11.67
CA ILE A 251 -2.11 -23.75 10.22
C ILE A 251 -1.20 -24.95 9.94
N HIS A 252 -0.09 -25.08 10.67
CA HIS A 252 0.82 -26.21 10.54
C HIS A 252 0.14 -27.53 10.95
N GLU A 253 -0.66 -27.55 12.03
CA GLU A 253 -1.42 -28.74 12.45
C GLU A 253 -2.45 -29.14 11.38
N LEU A 254 -3.13 -28.18 10.76
CA LEU A 254 -4.04 -28.43 9.66
C LEU A 254 -3.32 -29.04 8.45
N LEU A 255 -2.19 -28.44 8.04
CA LEU A 255 -1.38 -28.96 6.92
C LEU A 255 -0.83 -30.35 7.19
N ASP A 256 -0.32 -30.59 8.39
CA ASP A 256 0.18 -31.92 8.81
C ASP A 256 -0.95 -32.97 8.79
N SER A 257 -2.13 -32.62 9.28
CA SER A 257 -3.31 -33.50 9.23
C SER A 257 -3.76 -33.81 7.80
N ILE A 258 -3.71 -32.83 6.91
CA ILE A 258 -4.03 -33.01 5.48
C ILE A 258 -2.98 -33.92 4.82
N THR A 259 -1.68 -33.70 5.10
CA THR A 259 -0.57 -34.46 4.55
C THR A 259 -0.62 -35.93 4.96
N ASP A 260 -0.90 -36.20 6.23
CA ASP A 260 -1.04 -37.56 6.78
C ASP A 260 -2.38 -38.24 6.42
N GLY A 261 -3.30 -37.53 5.75
CA GLY A 261 -4.64 -38.03 5.41
C GLY A 261 -5.57 -38.23 6.60
N ARG A 262 -5.28 -37.61 7.76
CA ARG A 262 -6.07 -37.68 9.00
C ARG A 262 -7.27 -36.75 8.95
N LYS A 263 -8.35 -37.23 8.31
CA LYS A 263 -9.56 -36.41 8.03
C LYS A 263 -10.23 -35.88 9.29
N GLU A 264 -10.34 -36.69 10.33
CA GLU A 264 -11.01 -36.33 11.58
C GLU A 264 -10.26 -35.19 12.30
N ASP A 265 -8.92 -35.28 12.36
CA ASP A 265 -8.08 -34.25 12.96
C ASP A 265 -8.15 -32.94 12.15
N ALA A 266 -8.07 -33.03 10.82
CA ALA A 266 -8.20 -31.86 9.94
C ALA A 266 -9.54 -31.13 10.13
N PHE A 267 -10.66 -31.85 10.23
CA PHE A 267 -11.97 -31.24 10.52
C PHE A 267 -12.04 -30.66 11.92
N LYS A 268 -11.42 -31.30 12.91
CA LYS A 268 -11.35 -30.77 14.27
C LYS A 268 -10.59 -29.43 14.31
N THR A 269 -9.40 -29.40 13.70
CA THR A 269 -8.59 -28.15 13.61
C THR A 269 -9.35 -27.07 12.85
N LEU A 270 -10.05 -27.38 11.75
CA LEU A 270 -10.89 -26.42 11.05
C LEU A 270 -12.03 -25.86 11.93
N ASN A 271 -12.71 -26.72 12.72
CA ASN A 271 -13.73 -26.25 13.65
C ASN A 271 -13.15 -25.36 14.77
N ASP A 272 -11.93 -25.64 15.22
CA ASP A 272 -11.28 -24.79 16.23
C ASP A 272 -10.87 -23.44 15.64
N ILE A 273 -10.41 -23.42 14.39
CA ILE A 273 -10.16 -22.19 13.62
C ILE A 273 -11.47 -21.39 13.43
N GLU A 274 -12.59 -22.04 13.06
CA GLU A 274 -13.89 -21.39 12.87
C GLU A 274 -14.40 -20.70 14.15
N LYS A 275 -14.18 -21.29 15.32
CA LYS A 275 -14.54 -20.68 16.62
C LYS A 275 -13.82 -19.36 16.89
N LEU A 276 -12.66 -19.14 16.28
CA LEU A 276 -11.91 -17.88 16.41
C LEU A 276 -12.44 -16.78 15.48
N ASN A 277 -13.45 -17.09 14.65
CA ASN A 277 -14.04 -16.17 13.67
C ASN A 277 -12.99 -15.50 12.77
N PRO A 278 -12.19 -16.28 12.04
CA PRO A 278 -11.04 -15.79 11.29
C PRO A 278 -11.43 -14.94 10.08
N ASP A 279 -10.49 -14.12 9.62
CA ASP A 279 -10.51 -13.65 8.25
C ASP A 279 -10.11 -14.80 7.31
N TYR A 280 -11.09 -15.36 6.58
CA TYR A 280 -10.86 -16.50 5.68
C TYR A 280 -9.95 -16.18 4.50
N GLU A 281 -9.90 -14.91 4.07
CA GLU A 281 -8.98 -14.47 3.02
C GLU A 281 -7.54 -14.51 3.53
N ALA A 282 -7.30 -13.97 4.71
CA ALA A 282 -5.99 -14.00 5.37
C ALA A 282 -5.56 -15.44 5.68
N LEU A 283 -6.46 -16.29 6.19
CA LEU A 283 -6.21 -17.71 6.44
C LEU A 283 -5.76 -18.44 5.17
N LEU A 284 -6.49 -18.27 4.08
CA LEU A 284 -6.18 -18.94 2.82
C LEU A 284 -4.84 -18.46 2.26
N LYS A 285 -4.54 -17.18 2.40
CA LYS A 285 -3.26 -16.59 2.01
C LYS A 285 -2.10 -17.15 2.82
N ASP A 286 -2.26 -17.26 4.14
CA ASP A 286 -1.26 -17.87 5.01
C ASP A 286 -1.06 -19.36 4.71
N LEU A 287 -2.13 -20.12 4.42
CA LEU A 287 -2.04 -21.50 3.96
C LEU A 287 -1.23 -21.63 2.65
N ILE A 288 -1.55 -20.82 1.64
CA ILE A 288 -0.83 -20.80 0.36
C ILE A 288 0.64 -20.46 0.56
N SER A 289 0.94 -19.48 1.42
CA SER A 289 2.31 -19.08 1.75
C SER A 289 3.11 -20.21 2.41
N ASN A 290 2.50 -20.93 3.36
CA ASN A 290 3.15 -22.08 4.00
C ASN A 290 3.40 -23.23 3.02
N ILE A 291 2.45 -23.53 2.11
CA ILE A 291 2.64 -24.55 1.06
C ILE A 291 3.76 -24.15 0.10
N HIS A 292 3.87 -22.85 -0.21
CA HIS A 292 4.96 -22.33 -1.02
C HIS A 292 6.32 -22.49 -0.33
N GLU A 293 6.41 -22.20 0.99
CA GLU A 293 7.63 -22.44 1.79
C GLU A 293 7.99 -23.94 1.80
N VAL A 294 7.01 -24.84 1.91
CA VAL A 294 7.22 -26.30 1.80
C VAL A 294 7.81 -26.66 0.42
N SER A 295 7.24 -26.13 -0.67
CA SER A 295 7.75 -26.38 -2.02
C SER A 295 9.17 -25.84 -2.22
N LEU A 296 9.46 -24.66 -1.71
CA LEU A 296 10.81 -24.10 -1.76
C LEU A 296 11.82 -24.96 -0.99
N HIS A 297 11.45 -25.46 0.19
CA HIS A 297 12.31 -26.34 0.96
C HIS A 297 12.61 -27.66 0.24
N GLN A 298 11.62 -28.26 -0.46
CA GLN A 298 11.82 -29.46 -1.25
C GLN A 298 12.83 -29.27 -2.38
N VAL A 299 12.93 -28.06 -2.94
CA VAL A 299 13.85 -27.75 -4.07
C VAL A 299 15.21 -27.23 -3.60
N LEU A 300 15.23 -26.38 -2.55
CA LEU A 300 16.45 -25.63 -2.15
C LEU A 300 17.07 -26.12 -0.85
N GLU A 301 16.40 -27.03 -0.11
CA GLU A 301 16.79 -27.49 1.23
C GLU A 301 17.04 -26.35 2.24
N ASP A 302 16.49 -25.17 1.96
CA ASP A 302 16.72 -23.93 2.70
C ASP A 302 15.48 -23.50 3.50
N SER A 303 15.20 -24.19 4.60
CA SER A 303 14.17 -23.77 5.56
C SER A 303 14.69 -23.84 6.99
N SER A 304 14.46 -22.75 7.71
CA SER A 304 14.83 -22.63 9.13
C SER A 304 13.74 -23.08 10.11
N LYS A 305 12.51 -23.37 9.63
CA LYS A 305 11.36 -23.70 10.48
C LYS A 305 11.12 -25.21 10.57
N GLU A 306 11.31 -25.80 11.74
CA GLU A 306 11.07 -27.26 11.98
C GLU A 306 9.70 -27.77 11.48
N PRO A 307 8.56 -27.08 11.67
CA PRO A 307 7.27 -27.59 11.19
C PRO A 307 7.22 -27.74 9.66
N ILE A 308 7.80 -26.80 8.91
CA ILE A 308 7.82 -26.83 7.44
C ILE A 308 8.70 -27.99 6.93
N VAL A 309 9.86 -28.19 7.54
CA VAL A 309 10.75 -29.31 7.22
C VAL A 309 10.06 -30.66 7.41
N ASN A 310 9.30 -30.80 8.51
CA ASN A 310 8.55 -32.02 8.80
C ASN A 310 7.43 -32.28 7.76
N ILE A 311 6.66 -31.24 7.40
CA ILE A 311 5.61 -31.34 6.38
C ILE A 311 6.25 -31.66 5.00
N ALA A 312 7.35 -30.98 4.64
CA ALA A 312 8.06 -31.19 3.38
C ALA A 312 8.58 -32.63 3.21
N SER A 313 9.04 -33.25 4.31
CA SER A 313 9.52 -34.64 4.29
C SER A 313 8.41 -35.68 4.07
N LYS A 314 7.17 -35.35 4.39
CA LYS A 314 5.99 -36.22 4.29
C LYS A 314 5.20 -36.01 2.99
N MET A 315 5.29 -34.82 2.38
CA MET A 315 4.50 -34.42 1.22
C MET A 315 5.27 -34.68 -0.08
N ASP A 316 4.63 -35.35 -1.03
CA ASP A 316 5.17 -35.51 -2.38
C ASP A 316 5.12 -34.18 -3.15
N GLU A 317 6.14 -33.92 -4.00
CA GLU A 317 6.22 -32.66 -4.77
C GLU A 317 4.98 -32.41 -5.63
N GLN A 318 4.45 -33.45 -6.28
CA GLN A 318 3.25 -33.35 -7.13
C GLN A 318 2.02 -33.02 -6.29
N TYR A 319 1.92 -33.58 -5.08
CA TYR A 319 0.82 -33.29 -4.17
C TYR A 319 0.92 -31.88 -3.59
N CYS A 320 2.12 -31.42 -3.26
CA CYS A 320 2.37 -30.05 -2.83
C CYS A 320 1.93 -29.04 -3.91
N GLN A 321 2.32 -29.27 -5.16
CA GLN A 321 1.93 -28.43 -6.28
C GLN A 321 0.41 -28.44 -6.53
N LEU A 322 -0.24 -29.60 -6.41
CA LEU A 322 -1.70 -29.71 -6.54
C LEU A 322 -2.44 -28.89 -5.48
N ILE A 323 -2.03 -28.98 -4.21
CA ILE A 323 -2.64 -28.19 -3.12
C ILE A 323 -2.40 -26.71 -3.33
N TYR A 324 -1.21 -26.32 -3.77
CA TYR A 324 -0.87 -24.94 -4.10
C TYR A 324 -1.81 -24.36 -5.19
N GLU A 325 -2.00 -25.11 -6.28
CA GLU A 325 -2.92 -24.69 -7.36
C GLU A 325 -4.38 -24.60 -6.90
N ILE A 326 -4.84 -25.57 -6.09
CA ILE A 326 -6.19 -25.53 -5.49
C ILE A 326 -6.35 -24.29 -4.62
N GLY A 327 -5.32 -23.98 -3.80
CA GLY A 327 -5.29 -22.80 -2.95
C GLY A 327 -5.40 -21.50 -3.76
N LEU A 328 -4.57 -21.34 -4.79
CA LEU A 328 -4.61 -20.17 -5.67
C LEU A 328 -5.96 -20.00 -6.38
N ASN A 329 -6.52 -21.09 -6.91
CA ASN A 329 -7.83 -21.06 -7.55
C ASN A 329 -8.95 -20.70 -6.56
N SER A 330 -8.84 -21.16 -5.32
CA SER A 330 -9.81 -20.86 -4.25
C SER A 330 -9.69 -19.40 -3.83
N PHE A 331 -8.47 -18.88 -3.70
CA PHE A 331 -8.22 -17.48 -3.38
C PHE A 331 -8.84 -16.52 -4.41
N GLN A 332 -8.69 -16.82 -5.70
CA GLN A 332 -9.32 -16.02 -6.76
C GLN A 332 -10.85 -16.03 -6.72
N LYS A 333 -11.45 -17.09 -6.18
CA LYS A 333 -12.90 -17.29 -6.11
C LYS A 333 -13.52 -16.94 -4.77
N ILE A 334 -12.73 -16.60 -3.75
CA ILE A 334 -13.24 -16.43 -2.38
C ILE A 334 -14.34 -15.37 -2.31
N HIS A 335 -14.17 -14.25 -2.99
CA HIS A 335 -15.18 -13.18 -3.05
C HIS A 335 -16.44 -13.59 -3.84
N THR A 336 -16.32 -14.53 -4.78
CA THR A 336 -17.44 -15.02 -5.59
C THR A 336 -18.24 -16.08 -4.83
N CYS A 337 -17.56 -16.98 -4.10
CA CYS A 337 -18.22 -18.05 -3.33
C CYS A 337 -18.97 -17.53 -2.10
N LEU A 338 -18.43 -16.56 -1.38
CA LEU A 338 -19.07 -15.99 -0.18
C LEU A 338 -20.36 -15.25 -0.49
N LEU A 339 -20.53 -14.71 -1.69
CA LEU A 339 -21.77 -14.10 -2.16
C LEU A 339 -22.90 -15.12 -2.41
N TYR A 340 -22.56 -16.40 -2.64
CA TYR A 340 -23.54 -17.47 -2.93
C TYR A 340 -23.94 -18.31 -1.71
N THR A 341 -23.22 -18.26 -0.60
CA THR A 341 -23.51 -19.08 0.60
C THR A 341 -24.56 -18.48 1.54
N SER A 342 -25.01 -17.25 1.30
CA SER A 342 -26.17 -16.68 2.00
C SER A 342 -27.32 -16.54 1.00
N PRO A 343 -28.20 -17.58 0.84
CA PRO A 343 -29.38 -17.45 0.00
C PRO A 343 -30.22 -16.30 0.53
N SER A 344 -30.40 -15.28 -0.30
CA SER A 344 -31.32 -14.18 0.01
C SER A 344 -32.70 -14.75 0.30
N PRO A 345 -33.45 -14.21 1.27
CA PRO A 345 -34.85 -14.59 1.47
C PRO A 345 -35.70 -14.51 0.19
N ARG A 346 -35.28 -13.75 -0.81
CA ARG A 346 -35.89 -13.66 -2.15
C ARG A 346 -35.64 -14.90 -3.00
N ASP A 347 -34.47 -15.56 -2.87
CA ASP A 347 -34.16 -16.76 -3.66
C ASP A 347 -34.96 -17.97 -3.20
N LEU A 348 -35.36 -18.01 -1.92
CA LEU A 348 -36.27 -19.00 -1.36
C LEU A 348 -37.74 -18.86 -1.83
N VAL A 349 -38.11 -17.65 -2.29
CA VAL A 349 -39.48 -17.40 -2.80
C VAL A 349 -39.60 -17.80 -4.27
N ILE A 350 -38.54 -17.63 -5.07
CA ILE A 350 -38.55 -17.96 -6.50
C ILE A 350 -38.60 -19.48 -6.72
N SER A 351 -38.00 -20.28 -5.82
CA SER A 351 -38.00 -21.74 -5.92
C SER A 351 -39.34 -22.39 -5.56
N ARG A 352 -40.36 -21.62 -5.07
CA ARG A 352 -41.69 -22.09 -4.71
C ARG A 352 -42.80 -21.65 -5.62
N MET A 353 -42.53 -21.02 -6.76
CA MET A 353 -43.58 -20.76 -7.76
C MET A 353 -43.80 -22.01 -8.60
N PRO A 354 -45.03 -22.59 -8.59
CA PRO A 354 -45.35 -23.69 -9.44
C PRO A 354 -45.36 -23.22 -10.91
N SER A 355 -44.69 -23.99 -11.75
CA SER A 355 -44.81 -23.88 -13.21
C SER A 355 -46.26 -24.26 -13.60
N SER A 356 -47.10 -23.26 -13.77
CA SER A 356 -48.44 -23.49 -14.36
C SER A 356 -48.90 -22.26 -15.13
N ALA A 357 -49.16 -22.56 -16.39
CA ALA A 357 -49.88 -21.93 -17.46
C ALA A 357 -49.13 -20.93 -18.32
#